data_478408d783c586a91af964f260e986c7
#
_entry.id   478408d783c586a91af964f260e986c7
#
_cell.length_a   1.000
_cell.length_b   1.000
_cell.length_c   1.000
_cell.angle_alpha   90.00
_cell.angle_beta   90.00
_cell.angle_gamma   90.00
#
_symmetry.space_group_name_H-M   'P 1'
#
loop_
_entity.id
_entity.type
_entity.pdbx_description
1 polymer ?
#
loop_
_entity_poly.entity_id
_entity_poly.type
_entity_poly.pdbx_seq_one_letter_code
_entity_poly.pdbx_strand_id
1 'polypeptide(L)'
;MVTVTDSAKEELGRILATRSLDLDKYLRLAIPPTWDGPGDFGIVIGVEGDADHKVERDGLKLLLIDSLLAKRLSDSVLDFKDSPDGSRFTLDVF
;
A
#
# COMPACT_ATOMS: atom_id res chain seq x y z
N MET A 1 7.99 7.89 -9.33
CA MET A 1 7.91 6.89 -8.25
C MET A 1 6.71 7.21 -7.36
N VAL A 2 5.96 6.21 -6.95
CA VAL A 2 4.84 6.42 -6.03
C VAL A 2 5.37 6.96 -4.70
N THR A 3 4.77 8.04 -4.21
CA THR A 3 5.11 8.60 -2.91
C THR A 3 4.17 8.04 -1.85
N VAL A 4 4.72 7.57 -0.74
CA VAL A 4 3.94 7.10 0.40
C VAL A 4 4.26 8.03 1.57
N THR A 5 3.24 8.71 2.07
CA THR A 5 3.44 9.70 3.15
C THR A 5 3.81 9.02 4.47
N ASP A 6 4.33 9.80 5.40
CA ASP A 6 4.66 9.27 6.74
C ASP A 6 3.40 8.76 7.45
N SER A 7 2.28 9.45 7.31
CA SER A 7 0.99 8.99 7.87
C SER A 7 0.59 7.63 7.33
N ALA A 8 0.74 7.42 6.01
CA ALA A 8 0.45 6.14 5.39
C ALA A 8 1.41 5.05 5.88
N LYS A 9 2.70 5.37 6.00
CA LYS A 9 3.69 4.41 6.52
C LYS A 9 3.39 4.02 7.96
N GLU A 10 3.00 4.97 8.80
CA GLU A 10 2.61 4.68 10.18
C GLU A 10 1.43 3.72 10.25
N GLU A 11 0.41 3.96 9.43
CA GLU A 11 -0.78 3.09 9.42
C GLU A 11 -0.43 1.69 8.89
N LEU A 12 0.38 1.59 7.84
CA LEU A 12 0.85 0.30 7.34
C LEU A 12 1.60 -0.47 8.41
N GLY A 13 2.48 0.21 9.15
CA GLY A 13 3.20 -0.40 10.27
C GLY A 13 2.27 -0.87 11.38
N ARG A 14 1.23 -0.09 11.69
CA ARG A 14 0.22 -0.46 12.68
C ARG A 14 -0.54 -1.71 12.24
N ILE A 15 -0.92 -1.78 10.98
CA ILE A 15 -1.62 -2.96 10.44
C ILE A 15 -0.73 -4.20 10.58
N LEU A 16 0.55 -4.09 10.22
CA LEU A 16 1.49 -5.20 10.35
C LEU A 16 1.69 -5.63 11.80
N ALA A 17 1.68 -4.68 12.73
CA ALA A 17 1.83 -4.97 14.15
C ALA A 17 0.60 -5.68 14.74
N THR A 18 -0.59 -5.41 14.19
CA THR A 18 -1.85 -5.99 14.70
C THR A 18 -2.27 -7.26 13.97
N ARG A 19 -1.67 -7.55 12.81
CA ARG A 19 -1.96 -8.76 12.03
C ARG A 19 -0.73 -9.67 12.01
N SER A 20 -0.96 -10.93 12.31
CA SER A 20 0.10 -11.95 12.23
C SER A 20 0.14 -12.50 10.81
N LEU A 21 0.93 -11.86 9.95
CA LEU A 21 1.13 -12.36 8.60
C LEU A 21 2.17 -13.50 8.62
N ASP A 22 1.98 -14.46 7.71
CA ASP A 22 2.98 -15.51 7.49
C ASP A 22 4.29 -14.89 7.00
N LEU A 23 5.41 -15.58 7.17
CA LEU A 23 6.75 -15.07 6.88
C LEU A 23 6.93 -14.60 5.44
N ASP A 24 6.21 -15.21 4.49
CA ASP A 24 6.29 -14.87 3.08
C ASP A 24 5.16 -13.98 2.58
N LYS A 25 4.35 -13.45 3.47
CA LYS A 25 3.21 -12.60 3.13
C LYS A 25 3.47 -11.14 3.46
N TYR A 26 2.99 -10.27 2.58
CA TYR A 26 3.18 -8.82 2.68
C TYR A 26 1.90 -8.10 2.29
N LEU A 27 1.79 -6.85 2.71
CA LEU A 27 0.75 -5.96 2.21
C LEU A 27 1.12 -5.52 0.80
N ARG A 28 0.14 -5.51 -0.11
CA ARG A 28 0.33 -5.14 -1.51
C ARG A 28 -0.75 -4.17 -1.93
N LEU A 29 -0.36 -3.15 -2.71
CA LEU A 29 -1.31 -2.24 -3.33
C LEU A 29 -1.95 -2.92 -4.54
N ALA A 30 -3.26 -2.80 -4.68
CA ALA A 30 -4.00 -3.39 -5.80
C ALA A 30 -5.03 -2.41 -6.36
N ILE A 31 -5.27 -2.53 -7.66
CA ILE A 31 -6.34 -1.77 -8.35
C ILE A 31 -7.22 -2.76 -9.12
N PRO A 32 -8.43 -2.36 -9.53
CA PRO A 32 -9.27 -3.23 -10.37
C PRO A 32 -8.55 -3.64 -11.68
N PRO A 33 -8.78 -4.85 -12.19
CA PRO A 33 -9.73 -5.87 -11.69
C PRO A 33 -9.18 -6.74 -10.56
N THR A 34 -7.89 -6.64 -10.20
CA THR A 34 -7.30 -7.39 -9.10
C THR A 34 -7.95 -7.05 -7.76
N TRP A 35 -8.23 -5.76 -7.54
CA TRP A 35 -8.99 -5.29 -6.39
C TRP A 35 -10.48 -5.31 -6.74
N ASP A 36 -11.26 -6.05 -5.98
CA ASP A 36 -12.71 -6.18 -6.19
C ASP A 36 -13.54 -5.57 -5.06
N GLY A 37 -12.90 -4.89 -4.13
CA GLY A 37 -13.58 -4.20 -3.05
C GLY A 37 -14.05 -2.80 -3.45
N PRO A 38 -14.59 -2.02 -2.49
CA PRO A 38 -15.05 -0.66 -2.76
C PRO A 38 -13.88 0.28 -3.06
N GLY A 39 -14.11 1.25 -3.95
CA GLY A 39 -13.12 2.26 -4.32
C GLY A 39 -12.24 1.84 -5.49
N ASP A 40 -11.29 2.72 -5.82
CA ASP A 40 -10.44 2.55 -7.00
C ASP A 40 -9.16 1.78 -6.71
N PHE A 41 -8.89 1.46 -5.45
CA PHE A 41 -7.71 0.71 -5.04
C PHE A 41 -7.96 0.07 -3.67
N GLY A 42 -7.09 -0.86 -3.32
CA GLY A 42 -7.12 -1.46 -1.99
C GLY A 42 -5.76 -2.03 -1.62
N ILE A 43 -5.67 -2.50 -0.38
CA ILE A 43 -4.46 -3.15 0.13
C ILE A 43 -4.81 -4.59 0.43
N VAL A 44 -4.09 -5.50 -0.22
CA VAL A 44 -4.32 -6.94 -0.11
C VAL A 44 -3.10 -7.62 0.48
N ILE A 45 -3.24 -8.88 0.87
CA ILE A 45 -2.13 -9.68 1.40
C ILE A 45 -1.68 -10.64 0.31
N GLY A 46 -0.38 -10.69 0.03
CA GLY A 46 0.17 -11.54 -0.99
C GLY A 46 1.67 -11.75 -0.83
N VAL A 47 2.27 -12.46 -1.79
CA VAL A 47 3.70 -12.76 -1.79
C VAL A 47 4.47 -11.67 -2.54
N GLU A 48 5.75 -11.56 -2.25
CA GLU A 48 6.63 -10.63 -2.95
C GLU A 48 6.94 -11.15 -4.35
N GLY A 49 6.84 -10.25 -5.34
CA GLY A 49 7.26 -10.53 -6.72
C GLY A 49 8.69 -10.06 -6.95
N ASP A 50 9.31 -10.57 -8.03
CA ASP A 50 10.73 -10.33 -8.30
C ASP A 50 11.05 -8.86 -8.57
N ALA A 51 10.13 -8.12 -9.17
CA ALA A 51 10.35 -6.75 -9.59
C ALA A 51 9.46 -5.75 -8.86
N ASP A 52 8.95 -6.11 -7.68
CA ASP A 52 8.09 -5.23 -6.92
C ASP A 52 8.85 -4.00 -6.42
N HIS A 53 8.18 -2.86 -6.47
CA HIS A 53 8.62 -1.67 -5.77
C HIS A 53 8.32 -1.84 -4.29
N LYS A 54 9.33 -1.64 -3.45
CA LYS A 54 9.22 -1.90 -2.00
C LYS A 54 9.16 -0.57 -1.25
N VAL A 55 8.14 -0.42 -0.43
CA VAL A 55 8.04 0.71 0.51
C VAL A 55 8.52 0.19 1.86
N GLU A 56 9.66 0.71 2.33
CA GLU A 56 10.31 0.24 3.55
C GLU A 56 10.47 1.36 4.56
N ARG A 57 10.53 0.99 5.83
CA ARG A 57 10.84 1.90 6.93
C ARG A 57 11.60 1.11 7.99
N ASP A 58 12.80 1.56 8.35
CA ASP A 58 13.65 0.91 9.36
C ASP A 58 13.91 -0.58 9.04
N GLY A 59 14.07 -0.90 7.75
CA GLY A 59 14.31 -2.27 7.30
C GLY A 59 13.07 -3.13 7.19
N LEU A 60 11.90 -2.62 7.56
CA LEU A 60 10.64 -3.36 7.47
C LEU A 60 9.93 -3.02 6.16
N LYS A 61 9.58 -4.05 5.38
CA LYS A 61 8.79 -3.88 4.15
C LYS A 61 7.34 -3.61 4.53
N LEU A 62 6.90 -2.38 4.33
CA LEU A 62 5.55 -1.96 4.71
C LEU A 62 4.52 -2.26 3.63
N LEU A 63 4.92 -2.13 2.36
CA LEU A 63 4.00 -2.29 1.23
C LEU A 63 4.79 -2.69 0.00
N LEU A 64 4.22 -3.57 -0.81
CA LEU A 64 4.77 -3.94 -2.11
C LEU A 64 3.83 -3.40 -3.20
N ILE A 65 4.42 -2.90 -4.28
CA ILE A 65 3.69 -2.39 -5.43
C ILE A 65 4.25 -3.07 -6.67
N ASP A 66 3.41 -3.78 -7.41
CA ASP A 66 3.81 -4.40 -8.67
C ASP A 66 4.50 -3.38 -9.58
N SER A 67 5.56 -3.80 -10.28
CA SER A 67 6.38 -2.89 -11.08
C SER A 67 5.58 -2.15 -12.17
N LEU A 68 4.63 -2.82 -12.81
CA LEU A 68 3.78 -2.17 -13.81
C LEU A 68 2.84 -1.16 -13.15
N LEU A 69 2.28 -1.52 -12.01
CA LEU A 69 1.43 -0.60 -11.25
C LEU A 69 2.22 0.60 -10.75
N ALA A 70 3.43 0.39 -10.25
CA ALA A 70 4.29 1.47 -9.80
C ALA A 70 4.59 2.47 -10.93
N LYS A 71 4.78 1.98 -12.17
CA LYS A 71 4.96 2.85 -13.33
C LYS A 71 3.71 3.65 -13.65
N ARG A 72 2.54 3.01 -13.60
CA ARG A 72 1.26 3.68 -13.87
C ARG A 72 0.94 4.74 -12.83
N LEU A 73 1.43 4.58 -11.62
CA LEU A 73 1.18 5.48 -10.48
C LEU A 73 2.41 6.33 -10.15
N SER A 74 3.31 6.56 -11.12
CA SER A 74 4.60 7.20 -10.85
C SER A 74 4.51 8.58 -10.20
N ASP A 75 3.44 9.32 -10.47
CA ASP A 75 3.22 10.65 -9.90
C ASP A 75 2.13 10.66 -8.83
N SER A 76 1.79 9.49 -8.31
CA SER A 76 0.71 9.35 -7.33
C SER A 76 1.25 9.44 -5.91
N VAL A 77 0.36 9.84 -4.99
CA VAL A 77 0.66 9.91 -3.56
C VAL A 77 -0.33 9.03 -2.80
N LEU A 78 0.18 8.04 -2.09
CA LEU A 78 -0.59 7.25 -1.14
C LEU A 78 -0.48 7.91 0.23
N ASP A 79 -1.62 8.27 0.80
CA ASP A 79 -1.70 8.95 2.09
C ASP A 79 -2.74 8.26 2.98
N PHE A 80 -2.70 8.56 4.25
CA PHE A 80 -3.71 8.10 5.21
C PHE A 80 -4.27 9.32 5.90
N LYS A 81 -5.56 9.59 5.70
CA LYS A 81 -6.20 10.83 6.14
C LYS A 81 -7.35 10.54 7.08
N ASP A 82 -7.48 11.38 8.09
CA ASP A 82 -8.64 11.40 8.96
C ASP A 82 -9.80 12.14 8.30
N SER A 83 -11.00 11.63 8.49
CA SER A 83 -12.22 12.27 8.01
C SER A 83 -13.32 12.13 9.07
N PRO A 84 -14.41 12.93 8.96
CA PRO A 84 -15.54 12.78 9.89
C PRO A 84 -16.13 11.38 9.94
N ASP A 85 -16.00 10.62 8.84
CA ASP A 85 -16.49 9.26 8.72
C ASP A 85 -15.47 8.19 9.11
N GLY A 86 -14.30 8.61 9.59
CA GLY A 86 -13.20 7.73 9.98
C GLY A 86 -11.96 7.94 9.13
N SER A 87 -10.88 7.27 9.50
CA SER A 87 -9.60 7.39 8.80
C SER A 87 -9.53 6.39 7.64
N ARG A 88 -8.89 6.78 6.54
CA ARG A 88 -8.76 5.92 5.36
C ARG A 88 -7.51 6.25 4.55
N PHE A 89 -7.06 5.27 3.79
CA PHE A 89 -6.04 5.51 2.76
C PHE A 89 -6.65 6.26 1.58
N THR A 90 -5.87 7.16 1.01
CA THR A 90 -6.22 7.88 -0.21
C THR A 90 -5.08 7.74 -1.22
N LEU A 91 -5.43 7.72 -2.49
CA LEU A 91 -4.46 7.66 -3.59
C LEU A 91 -4.76 8.81 -4.53
N ASP A 92 -3.91 9.83 -4.48
CA ASP A 92 -4.05 11.00 -5.34
C ASP A 92 -3.14 10.83 -6.56
N VAL A 93 -3.73 10.92 -7.75
CA VAL A 93 -3.03 10.76 -9.02
C VAL A 93 -2.89 12.15 -9.66
N PHE A 94 -1.67 12.52 -10.00
CA PHE A 94 -1.38 13.83 -10.58
C PHE A 94 -0.96 13.76 -12.04
#